data_0935b0312efa340f957281f330bc1679
#
_entry.id   0935b0312efa340f957281f330bc1679
#
_cell.length_a   1.000
_cell.length_b   1.000
_cell.length_c   1.000
_cell.angle_alpha   90.00
_cell.angle_beta   90.00
_cell.angle_gamma   90.00
#
_symmetry.space_group_name_H-M   'P 1'
#
loop_
_entity.id
_entity.type
_entity.pdbx_description
1 polymer ?
#
loop_
_entity_poly.entity_id
_entity_poly.type
_entity_poly.pdbx_seq_one_letter_code
_entity_poly.pdbx_strand_id
1 'polypeptide(L)'
;MIATQKHFHRIIVNGKEIGYIQILSYNNSHPQIEYNLDEKYHNTGIMTRELVQYLDTIKNDYKAITAVVKEDNLASIRILIKNGFIQIPFGKAGYKIYLKNL
;
A
#
# COMPACT_ATOMS: atom_id res chain seq x y z
N MET A 1 6.83 -8.65 14.49
CA MET A 1 5.90 -9.32 13.56
C MET A 1 6.50 -9.42 12.18
N ILE A 2 6.36 -10.54 11.57
CA ILE A 2 6.92 -10.80 10.25
C ILE A 2 5.78 -10.76 9.23
N ALA A 3 5.99 -10.05 8.12
CA ALA A 3 5.04 -10.07 7.02
C ALA A 3 4.96 -11.49 6.46
N THR A 4 3.75 -11.95 6.15
CA THR A 4 3.58 -13.30 5.61
C THR A 4 4.06 -13.33 4.16
N GLN A 5 4.69 -14.42 3.76
CA GLN A 5 5.15 -14.61 2.37
C GLN A 5 3.97 -14.57 1.39
N LYS A 6 2.82 -15.05 1.83
CA LYS A 6 1.58 -15.06 1.05
C LYS A 6 1.20 -13.69 0.52
N HIS A 7 1.52 -12.64 1.28
CA HIS A 7 1.09 -11.29 0.95
C HIS A 7 2.25 -10.38 0.53
N PHE A 8 3.36 -10.97 0.17
CA PHE A 8 4.50 -10.21 -0.34
C PHE A 8 4.50 -10.28 -1.86
N HIS A 9 4.38 -9.11 -2.49
CA HIS A 9 4.35 -9.00 -3.96
C HIS A 9 5.54 -8.20 -4.45
N ARG A 10 6.36 -8.81 -5.29
CA ARG A 10 7.49 -8.14 -5.93
C ARG A 10 7.04 -7.53 -7.24
N ILE A 11 7.48 -6.30 -7.48
CA ILE A 11 7.22 -5.61 -8.74
C ILE A 11 8.46 -5.77 -9.61
N ILE A 12 8.29 -6.42 -10.75
CA ILE A 12 9.41 -6.75 -11.63
C ILE A 12 9.19 -6.14 -13.01
N VAL A 13 10.21 -5.47 -13.53
CA VAL A 13 10.22 -4.90 -14.87
C VAL A 13 11.50 -5.34 -15.55
N ASN A 14 11.36 -5.97 -16.72
CA ASN A 14 12.49 -6.47 -17.51
C ASN A 14 13.43 -7.36 -16.68
N GLY A 15 12.85 -8.23 -15.85
CA GLY A 15 13.61 -9.16 -15.02
C GLY A 15 14.24 -8.55 -13.78
N LYS A 16 14.05 -7.26 -13.53
CA LYS A 16 14.63 -6.57 -12.37
C LYS A 16 13.54 -6.22 -11.37
N GLU A 17 13.78 -6.51 -10.10
CA GLU A 17 12.89 -6.11 -9.02
C GLU A 17 13.05 -4.61 -8.78
N ILE A 18 11.96 -3.86 -8.90
CA ILE A 18 11.97 -2.41 -8.76
C ILE A 18 11.12 -1.92 -7.58
N GLY A 19 10.47 -2.81 -6.89
CA GLY A 19 9.66 -2.45 -5.74
C GLY A 19 8.91 -3.63 -5.18
N TYR A 20 8.05 -3.35 -4.19
CA TYR A 20 7.26 -4.38 -3.54
C TYR A 20 6.00 -3.80 -2.93
N ILE A 21 5.05 -4.69 -2.65
CA ILE A 21 3.86 -4.41 -1.85
C ILE A 21 3.73 -5.54 -0.84
N GLN A 22 3.47 -5.20 0.42
CA GLN A 22 3.30 -6.23 1.45
C GLN A 22 2.29 -5.80 2.51
N ILE A 23 1.79 -6.78 3.24
CA ILE A 23 0.92 -6.57 4.39
C ILE A 23 1.74 -6.77 5.65
N LEU A 24 1.70 -5.76 6.52
CA LEU A 24 2.25 -5.86 7.87
C LEU A 24 1.08 -6.12 8.80
N SER A 25 0.98 -7.35 9.28
CA SER A 25 -0.16 -7.78 10.07
C SER A 25 0.22 -7.86 11.54
N TYR A 26 -0.01 -6.78 12.25
CA TYR A 26 0.21 -6.73 13.71
C TYR A 26 -0.99 -7.25 14.47
N ASN A 27 -2.17 -7.14 13.88
CA ASN A 27 -3.39 -7.76 14.35
C ASN A 27 -4.24 -8.06 13.13
N ASN A 28 -5.31 -8.81 13.30
CA ASN A 28 -6.07 -9.34 12.18
C ASN A 28 -7.23 -8.46 11.72
N SER A 29 -7.53 -7.39 12.41
CA SER A 29 -8.71 -6.59 12.06
C SER A 29 -8.44 -5.58 10.96
N HIS A 30 -7.34 -4.84 11.06
CA HIS A 30 -7.01 -3.78 10.09
C HIS A 30 -5.51 -3.80 9.81
N PRO A 31 -5.05 -4.75 9.00
CA PRO A 31 -3.62 -4.83 8.69
C PRO A 31 -3.18 -3.60 7.91
N GLN A 32 -1.91 -3.28 8.04
CA GLN A 32 -1.31 -2.15 7.35
C GLN A 32 -0.64 -2.62 6.07
N ILE A 33 -0.89 -1.91 4.98
CA ILE A 33 -0.18 -2.14 3.73
C ILE A 33 1.07 -1.26 3.69
N GLU A 34 2.13 -1.81 3.13
CA GLU A 34 3.37 -1.08 2.90
C GLU A 34 3.83 -1.35 1.48
N TYR A 35 4.33 -0.30 0.79
CA TYR A 35 4.86 -0.47 -0.55
C TYR A 35 6.01 0.48 -0.79
N ASN A 36 6.86 0.11 -1.74
CA ASN A 36 8.00 0.92 -2.14
C ASN A 36 8.28 0.69 -3.62
N LEU A 37 8.82 1.70 -4.28
CA LEU A 37 9.14 1.66 -5.69
C LEU A 37 10.41 2.47 -5.91
N ASP A 38 11.33 1.94 -6.72
CA ASP A 38 12.55 2.66 -7.08
C ASP A 38 12.19 4.04 -7.64
N GLU A 39 12.96 5.04 -7.24
CA GLU A 39 12.67 6.44 -7.53
C GLU A 39 12.48 6.71 -9.02
N LYS A 40 13.28 6.10 -9.87
CA LYS A 40 13.19 6.33 -11.32
C LYS A 40 11.87 5.87 -11.94
N TYR A 41 11.09 5.07 -11.22
CA TYR A 41 9.77 4.64 -11.67
C TYR A 41 8.63 5.41 -11.01
N HIS A 42 8.94 6.41 -10.19
CA HIS A 42 7.93 7.26 -9.60
C HIS A 42 7.18 8.05 -10.68
N ASN A 43 5.91 8.33 -10.45
CA ASN A 43 5.05 9.08 -11.37
C ASN A 43 4.87 8.42 -12.74
N THR A 44 5.02 7.11 -12.80
CA THR A 44 4.83 6.33 -14.04
C THR A 44 3.49 5.60 -14.09
N GLY A 45 2.74 5.60 -12.98
CA GLY A 45 1.49 4.85 -12.87
C GLY A 45 1.69 3.37 -12.54
N ILE A 46 2.93 2.91 -12.43
CA ILE A 46 3.22 1.50 -12.15
C ILE A 46 2.64 1.10 -10.79
N MET A 47 2.94 1.86 -9.74
CA MET A 47 2.45 1.50 -8.40
C MET A 47 0.94 1.54 -8.32
N THR A 48 0.30 2.54 -8.94
CA THR A 48 -1.17 2.61 -8.96
C THR A 48 -1.77 1.34 -9.56
N ARG A 49 -1.24 0.89 -10.68
CA ARG A 49 -1.71 -0.31 -11.36
C ARG A 49 -1.44 -1.57 -10.56
N GLU A 50 -0.22 -1.70 -10.03
CA GLU A 50 0.16 -2.86 -9.23
C GLU A 50 -0.68 -2.97 -7.97
N LEU A 51 -0.97 -1.84 -7.35
CA LEU A 51 -1.77 -1.81 -6.13
C LEU A 51 -3.21 -2.26 -6.39
N VAL A 52 -3.81 -1.83 -7.52
CA VAL A 52 -5.15 -2.30 -7.91
C VAL A 52 -5.18 -3.83 -7.97
N GLN A 53 -4.21 -4.43 -8.65
CA GLN A 53 -4.14 -5.88 -8.80
C GLN A 53 -3.90 -6.57 -7.47
N TYR A 54 -3.01 -6.03 -6.65
CA TYR A 54 -2.69 -6.59 -5.36
C TYR A 54 -3.91 -6.60 -4.42
N LEU A 55 -4.63 -5.49 -4.36
CA LEU A 55 -5.82 -5.38 -3.52
C LEU A 55 -6.89 -6.39 -3.94
N ASP A 56 -6.99 -6.67 -5.23
CA ASP A 56 -7.93 -7.68 -5.71
C ASP A 56 -7.58 -9.07 -5.20
N THR A 57 -6.29 -9.37 -5.03
CA THR A 57 -5.86 -10.68 -4.54
C THR A 57 -6.12 -10.89 -3.04
N ILE A 58 -6.20 -9.83 -2.26
CA ILE A 58 -6.35 -9.92 -0.81
C ILE A 58 -7.74 -9.55 -0.30
N LYS A 59 -8.64 -9.14 -1.17
CA LYS A 59 -9.96 -8.62 -0.75
C LYS A 59 -10.81 -9.61 0.01
N ASN A 60 -10.57 -10.90 -0.15
CA ASN A 60 -11.31 -11.94 0.57
C ASN A 60 -10.65 -12.34 1.88
N ASP A 61 -9.43 -11.87 2.12
CA ASP A 61 -8.67 -12.20 3.32
C ASP A 61 -8.87 -11.17 4.44
N TYR A 62 -9.22 -9.92 4.07
CA TYR A 62 -9.35 -8.82 5.02
C TYR A 62 -10.57 -7.98 4.69
N LYS A 63 -11.22 -7.44 5.72
CA LYS A 63 -12.38 -6.55 5.52
C LYS A 63 -11.95 -5.14 5.16
N ALA A 64 -10.82 -4.72 5.69
CA ALA A 64 -10.31 -3.37 5.46
C ALA A 64 -8.79 -3.39 5.61
N ILE A 65 -8.16 -2.38 5.05
CA ILE A 65 -6.72 -2.25 5.11
C ILE A 65 -6.36 -0.79 5.35
N THR A 66 -5.29 -0.56 6.12
CA THR A 66 -4.82 0.79 6.42
C THR A 66 -3.49 1.05 5.74
N ALA A 67 -3.18 2.33 5.54
CA ALA A 67 -1.88 2.77 5.07
C ALA A 67 -1.47 4.00 5.85
N VAL A 68 -0.22 4.02 6.32
CA VAL A 68 0.34 5.15 7.04
C VAL A 68 1.36 5.82 6.13
N VAL A 69 1.24 7.12 5.93
CA VAL A 69 2.07 7.85 4.98
C VAL A 69 2.49 9.18 5.60
N LYS A 70 3.71 9.62 5.29
CA LYS A 70 4.15 10.96 5.70
C LYS A 70 3.27 12.01 5.02
N GLU A 71 2.91 13.05 5.76
CA GLU A 71 1.98 14.07 5.25
C GLU A 71 2.51 14.84 4.06
N ASP A 72 3.83 14.89 3.85
CA ASP A 72 4.44 15.55 2.71
C ASP A 72 4.69 14.60 1.52
N ASN A 73 4.38 13.33 1.66
CA ASN A 73 4.56 12.37 0.57
C ASN A 73 3.35 12.40 -0.36
N LEU A 74 3.28 13.45 -1.17
CA LEU A 74 2.13 13.68 -2.04
C LEU A 74 1.96 12.61 -3.11
N ALA A 75 3.06 12.04 -3.59
CA ALA A 75 3.00 10.98 -4.60
C ALA A 75 2.29 9.74 -4.05
N SER A 76 2.65 9.33 -2.83
CA SER A 76 2.02 8.19 -2.19
C SER A 76 0.55 8.47 -1.86
N ILE A 77 0.25 9.67 -1.40
CA ILE A 77 -1.13 10.06 -1.09
C ILE A 77 -2.02 9.98 -2.34
N ARG A 78 -1.51 10.46 -3.49
CA ARG A 78 -2.27 10.35 -4.74
C ARG A 78 -2.56 8.90 -5.12
N ILE A 79 -1.57 8.02 -4.95
CA ILE A 79 -1.75 6.59 -5.24
C ILE A 79 -2.86 6.01 -4.36
N LEU A 80 -2.85 6.33 -3.08
CA LEU A 80 -3.86 5.83 -2.15
C LEU A 80 -5.26 6.34 -2.54
N ILE A 81 -5.39 7.63 -2.81
CA ILE A 81 -6.68 8.22 -3.18
C ILE A 81 -7.20 7.61 -4.48
N LYS A 82 -6.33 7.43 -5.48
CA LYS A 82 -6.74 6.80 -6.74
C LYS A 82 -7.22 5.37 -6.55
N ASN A 83 -6.75 4.70 -5.51
CA ASN A 83 -7.16 3.34 -5.21
C ASN A 83 -8.35 3.28 -4.23
N GLY A 84 -8.97 4.41 -3.94
CA GLY A 84 -10.18 4.44 -3.13
C GLY A 84 -9.95 4.49 -1.63
N PHE A 85 -8.72 4.75 -1.19
CA PHE A 85 -8.44 4.96 0.22
C PHE A 85 -8.97 6.31 0.67
N ILE A 86 -9.46 6.36 1.89
CA ILE A 86 -10.01 7.57 2.50
C ILE A 86 -9.19 7.90 3.74
N GLN A 87 -8.83 9.17 3.89
CA GLN A 87 -8.11 9.61 5.08
C GLN A 87 -9.02 9.52 6.30
N ILE A 88 -8.52 8.91 7.37
CA ILE A 88 -9.23 8.90 8.64
C ILE A 88 -8.66 10.00 9.55
N PRO A 89 -9.47 10.55 10.49
CA PRO A 89 -9.07 11.72 11.26
C PRO A 89 -8.05 11.44 12.36
N PHE A 90 -7.63 10.20 12.52
CA PHE A 90 -6.65 9.83 13.52
C PHE A 90 -5.30 9.73 12.87
N GLY A 91 -4.27 9.99 13.64
CA GLY A 91 -2.93 9.87 13.11
C GLY A 91 -1.92 10.34 14.12
N LYS A 92 -0.68 10.25 13.70
CA LYS A 92 0.48 10.68 14.45
C LYS A 92 1.00 11.96 13.80
N ALA A 93 1.53 12.87 14.59
CA ALA A 93 2.09 14.10 14.07
C ALA A 93 3.08 13.81 12.93
N GLY A 94 2.89 14.50 11.80
CA GLY A 94 3.72 14.29 10.60
C GLY A 94 3.28 13.16 9.71
N TYR A 95 2.24 12.40 10.08
CA TYR A 95 1.74 11.27 9.31
C TYR A 95 0.24 11.35 9.13
N LYS A 96 -0.24 10.75 8.04
CA LYS A 96 -1.65 10.58 7.76
C LYS A 96 -1.96 9.10 7.65
N ILE A 97 -3.15 8.72 8.10
CA ILE A 97 -3.61 7.34 8.01
C ILE A 97 -4.78 7.29 7.04
N TYR A 98 -4.71 6.35 6.12
CA TYR A 98 -5.75 6.10 5.13
C TYR A 98 -6.32 4.71 5.33
N LEU A 99 -7.59 4.53 4.97
CA LEU A 99 -8.29 3.25 5.13
C LEU A 99 -9.08 2.97 3.88
N LYS A 100 -9.11 1.69 3.50
CA LYS A 100 -9.94 1.20 2.41
C LYS A 100 -10.69 -0.05 2.86
N ASN A 101 -12.00 -0.05 2.67
CA ASN A 101 -12.81 -1.25 2.82
C ASN A 101 -12.63 -2.11 1.57
N LEU A 102 -12.43 -3.39 1.78
CA LEU A 102 -12.18 -4.33 0.68
C LEU A 102 -13.41 -5.14 0.28
#